data_d2b04ece7b385937737e83391231b116
#
_entry.id   d2b04ece7b385937737e83391231b116
#
_cell.length_a   1.000
_cell.length_b   1.000
_cell.length_c   1.000
_cell.angle_alpha   90.00
_cell.angle_beta   90.00
_cell.angle_gamma   90.00
#
_symmetry.space_group_name_H-M   'P 1'
#
loop_
_entity.id
_entity.type
_entity.pdbx_description
1 polymer ?
#
loop_
_entity_poly.entity_id
_entity_poly.type
_entity_poly.pdbx_seq_one_letter_code
_entity_poly.pdbx_strand_id
1 'polypeptide(L)'
;LLDLGCGTGRFLDFVKQGWPRLEVIGLDLSEPYLAEAKRHLARWSWLDFILAKAEQIPLADASQDAVTSVFVFHELPPKVRRQVFAECARLLKPGGRLVLVDSFQRGDQPDYEDMLERFPQSFHEPYFLSYIEEDFPALARAHGLIHRRDDLAFFAKIMVFDKP
;
A
#
# COMPACT_ATOMS: atom_id res chain seq x y z
N LEU A 1 0.40 -12.02 5.43
CA LEU A 1 0.49 -10.83 4.60
C LEU A 1 -0.86 -10.13 4.55
N LEU A 2 -0.89 -8.83 4.75
CA LEU A 2 -2.05 -7.97 4.49
C LEU A 2 -1.77 -7.07 3.29
N ASP A 3 -2.69 -6.99 2.33
CA ASP A 3 -2.64 -6.07 1.19
C ASP A 3 -3.74 -5.02 1.31
N LEU A 4 -3.34 -3.74 1.39
CA LEU A 4 -4.23 -2.59 1.56
C LEU A 4 -4.66 -2.02 0.21
N GLY A 5 -5.97 -1.86 0.02
CA GLY A 5 -6.54 -1.45 -1.26
C GLY A 5 -6.31 -2.52 -2.32
N CYS A 6 -6.63 -3.77 -1.99
CA CYS A 6 -6.33 -4.91 -2.85
C CYS A 6 -7.12 -4.90 -4.18
N GLY A 7 -8.13 -4.02 -4.31
CA GLY A 7 -8.95 -3.88 -5.50
C GLY A 7 -9.56 -5.21 -5.94
N THR A 8 -9.41 -5.55 -7.21
CA THR A 8 -9.88 -6.82 -7.79
C THR A 8 -8.93 -8.00 -7.56
N GLY A 9 -7.92 -7.83 -6.70
CA GLY A 9 -7.00 -8.90 -6.28
C GLY A 9 -5.88 -9.23 -7.28
N ARG A 10 -5.58 -8.37 -8.26
CA ARG A 10 -4.56 -8.66 -9.27
C ARG A 10 -3.17 -8.85 -8.67
N PHE A 11 -2.76 -7.97 -7.76
CA PHE A 11 -1.48 -8.12 -7.07
C PHE A 11 -1.45 -9.40 -6.23
N LEU A 12 -2.54 -9.71 -5.53
CA LEU A 12 -2.65 -10.93 -4.72
C LEU A 12 -2.53 -12.20 -5.57
N ASP A 13 -3.01 -12.19 -6.81
CA ASP A 13 -2.83 -13.33 -7.72
C ASP A 13 -1.35 -13.58 -8.03
N PHE A 14 -0.57 -12.55 -8.29
CA PHE A 14 0.89 -12.68 -8.47
C PHE A 14 1.58 -13.18 -7.21
N VAL A 15 1.19 -12.65 -6.03
CA VAL A 15 1.71 -13.14 -4.75
C VAL A 15 1.42 -14.63 -4.57
N LYS A 16 0.19 -15.07 -4.83
CA LYS A 16 -0.21 -16.47 -4.69
C LYS A 16 0.44 -17.39 -5.72
N GLN A 17 0.75 -16.91 -6.93
CA GLN A 17 1.53 -17.66 -7.92
C GLN A 17 2.94 -17.93 -7.42
N GLY A 18 3.59 -16.98 -6.78
CA GLY A 18 4.93 -17.14 -6.20
C GLY A 18 4.94 -17.95 -4.90
N TRP A 19 3.93 -17.75 -4.06
CA TRP A 19 3.82 -18.37 -2.74
C TRP A 19 2.42 -18.93 -2.48
N PRO A 20 2.06 -20.09 -3.06
CA PRO A 20 0.70 -20.63 -3.01
C PRO A 20 0.17 -20.91 -1.59
N ARG A 21 1.07 -21.16 -0.62
CA ARG A 21 0.73 -21.46 0.77
C ARG A 21 0.81 -20.25 1.70
N LEU A 22 1.18 -19.08 1.19
CA LEU A 22 1.19 -17.86 2.01
C LEU A 22 -0.23 -17.52 2.44
N GLU A 23 -0.41 -17.27 3.73
CA GLU A 23 -1.66 -16.72 4.26
C GLU A 23 -1.75 -15.24 3.89
N VAL A 24 -2.81 -14.86 3.21
CA VAL A 24 -2.99 -13.52 2.67
C VAL A 24 -4.37 -12.98 3.04
N ILE A 25 -4.42 -11.71 3.41
CA ILE A 25 -5.64 -10.95 3.62
C ILE A 25 -5.64 -9.78 2.63
N GLY A 26 -6.67 -9.69 1.80
CA GLY A 26 -6.95 -8.51 0.99
C GLY A 26 -7.93 -7.58 1.70
N LEU A 27 -7.59 -6.30 1.84
CA LEU A 27 -8.48 -5.28 2.39
C LEU A 27 -8.82 -4.25 1.33
N ASP A 28 -10.10 -3.93 1.21
CA ASP A 28 -10.57 -2.84 0.36
C ASP A 28 -11.82 -2.18 0.96
N LEU A 29 -12.09 -0.93 0.59
CA LEU A 29 -13.28 -0.19 0.97
C LEU A 29 -14.46 -0.48 0.01
N SER A 30 -14.17 -0.97 -1.19
CA SER A 30 -15.13 -1.23 -2.25
C SER A 30 -15.66 -2.66 -2.19
N GLU A 31 -16.91 -2.82 -1.76
CA GLU A 31 -17.58 -4.13 -1.78
C GLU A 31 -17.61 -4.76 -3.18
N PRO A 32 -17.89 -4.01 -4.29
CA PRO A 32 -17.82 -4.55 -5.64
C PRO A 32 -16.44 -5.07 -6.02
N TYR A 33 -15.36 -4.38 -5.62
CA TYR A 33 -14.00 -4.84 -5.88
C TYR A 33 -13.69 -6.13 -5.13
N LEU A 34 -14.08 -6.22 -3.86
CA LEU A 34 -13.89 -7.45 -3.08
C LEU A 34 -14.70 -8.62 -3.63
N ALA A 35 -15.92 -8.39 -4.13
CA ALA A 35 -16.70 -9.42 -4.79
C ALA A 35 -15.99 -9.96 -6.05
N GLU A 36 -15.42 -9.08 -6.85
CA GLU A 36 -14.63 -9.46 -8.02
C GLU A 36 -13.31 -10.17 -7.61
N ALA A 37 -12.61 -9.67 -6.58
CA ALA A 37 -11.41 -10.32 -6.06
C ALA A 37 -11.69 -11.76 -5.59
N LYS A 38 -12.77 -11.98 -4.84
CA LYS A 38 -13.19 -13.31 -4.40
C LYS A 38 -13.46 -14.25 -5.58
N ARG A 39 -14.12 -13.75 -6.64
CA ARG A 39 -14.40 -14.51 -7.85
C ARG A 39 -13.11 -14.84 -8.61
N HIS A 40 -12.25 -13.85 -8.81
CA HIS A 40 -10.98 -13.96 -9.54
C HIS A 40 -10.01 -14.93 -8.85
N LEU A 41 -9.95 -14.89 -7.53
CA LEU A 41 -9.00 -15.62 -6.73
C LEU A 41 -9.56 -16.91 -6.11
N ALA A 42 -10.76 -17.34 -6.51
CA ALA A 42 -11.46 -18.52 -5.95
C ALA A 42 -10.63 -19.82 -6.00
N ARG A 43 -9.63 -19.89 -6.91
CA ARG A 43 -8.72 -21.03 -7.03
C ARG A 43 -7.68 -21.14 -5.91
N TRP A 44 -7.45 -20.05 -5.17
CA TRP A 44 -6.44 -20.00 -4.13
C TRP A 44 -7.01 -20.29 -2.74
N SER A 45 -6.32 -21.12 -1.97
CA SER A 45 -6.55 -21.31 -0.54
C SER A 45 -5.70 -20.34 0.29
N TRP A 46 -5.99 -20.21 1.57
CA TRP A 46 -5.26 -19.34 2.50
C TRP A 46 -5.35 -17.86 2.11
N LEU A 47 -6.54 -17.43 1.73
CA LEU A 47 -6.83 -16.08 1.29
C LEU A 47 -8.18 -15.63 1.85
N ASP A 48 -8.16 -14.55 2.62
CA ASP A 48 -9.33 -13.90 3.19
C ASP A 48 -9.48 -12.46 2.70
N PHE A 49 -10.68 -11.90 2.86
CA PHE A 49 -10.98 -10.53 2.45
C PHE A 49 -11.73 -9.77 3.54
N ILE A 50 -11.32 -8.51 3.78
CA ILE A 50 -11.92 -7.61 4.76
C ILE A 50 -12.46 -6.37 4.04
N LEU A 51 -13.75 -6.08 4.22
CA LEU A 51 -14.37 -4.81 3.83
C LEU A 51 -14.20 -3.83 4.97
N ALA A 52 -13.23 -2.95 4.87
CA ALA A 52 -12.95 -1.94 5.90
C ALA A 52 -12.17 -0.75 5.33
N LYS A 53 -12.16 0.34 6.10
CA LYS A 53 -11.30 1.49 5.86
C LYS A 53 -9.87 1.15 6.25
N ALA A 54 -8.90 1.60 5.45
CA ALA A 54 -7.48 1.35 5.71
C ALA A 54 -6.95 2.12 6.95
N GLU A 55 -7.61 3.19 7.37
CA GLU A 55 -7.30 3.93 8.59
C GLU A 55 -7.91 3.33 9.87
N GLN A 56 -8.67 2.24 9.76
CA GLN A 56 -9.29 1.54 10.90
C GLN A 56 -9.47 0.06 10.59
N ILE A 57 -8.42 -0.71 10.73
CA ILE A 57 -8.38 -2.11 10.31
C ILE A 57 -8.77 -3.03 11.47
N PRO A 58 -9.78 -3.92 11.32
CA PRO A 58 -10.27 -4.79 12.39
C PRO A 58 -9.36 -6.02 12.61
N LEU A 59 -8.06 -5.80 12.75
CA LEU A 59 -7.06 -6.81 13.06
C LEU A 59 -6.31 -6.42 14.33
N ALA A 60 -5.82 -7.43 15.06
CA ALA A 60 -5.06 -7.23 16.29
C ALA A 60 -3.70 -6.55 16.02
N ASP A 61 -3.17 -5.85 17.01
CA ASP A 61 -1.83 -5.31 17.00
C ASP A 61 -0.81 -6.43 16.78
N ALA A 62 0.29 -6.14 16.11
CA ALA A 62 1.37 -7.07 15.86
C ALA A 62 0.90 -8.45 15.32
N SER A 63 -0.07 -8.44 14.39
CA SER A 63 -0.64 -9.64 13.81
C SER A 63 -0.09 -9.98 12.41
N GLN A 64 0.57 -9.04 11.74
CA GLN A 64 1.03 -9.19 10.37
C GLN A 64 2.56 -9.27 10.28
N ASP A 65 3.06 -10.23 9.51
CA ASP A 65 4.50 -10.32 9.19
C ASP A 65 4.87 -9.34 8.07
N ALA A 66 3.93 -9.05 7.19
CA ALA A 66 4.10 -8.06 6.12
C ALA A 66 2.78 -7.34 5.81
N VAL A 67 2.91 -6.07 5.44
CA VAL A 67 1.82 -5.24 4.90
C VAL A 67 2.29 -4.70 3.55
N THR A 68 1.43 -4.78 2.54
CA THR A 68 1.66 -4.20 1.20
C THR A 68 0.57 -3.22 0.86
N SER A 69 0.87 -2.28 -0.02
CA SER A 69 -0.11 -1.41 -0.67
C SER A 69 0.39 -1.05 -2.05
N VAL A 70 -0.48 -1.15 -3.06
CA VAL A 70 -0.11 -0.92 -4.46
C VAL A 70 -1.05 0.11 -5.07
N PHE A 71 -0.52 1.30 -5.38
CA PHE A 71 -1.23 2.43 -5.98
C PHE A 71 -2.46 2.90 -5.18
N VAL A 72 -2.27 3.16 -3.87
CA VAL A 72 -3.34 3.63 -2.97
C VAL A 72 -2.99 4.96 -2.31
N PHE A 73 -1.73 5.15 -1.90
CA PHE A 73 -1.36 6.28 -1.04
C PHE A 73 -1.51 7.63 -1.74
N HIS A 74 -1.34 7.69 -3.07
CA HIS A 74 -1.56 8.93 -3.84
C HIS A 74 -3.04 9.35 -3.89
N GLU A 75 -3.97 8.41 -3.71
CA GLU A 75 -5.42 8.69 -3.65
C GLU A 75 -5.89 9.17 -2.27
N LEU A 76 -5.06 9.04 -1.23
CA LEU A 76 -5.45 9.35 0.14
C LEU A 76 -5.23 10.83 0.49
N PRO A 77 -6.22 11.48 1.16
CA PRO A 77 -5.99 12.78 1.79
C PRO A 77 -4.78 12.72 2.76
N PRO A 78 -3.98 13.78 2.91
CA PRO A 78 -2.78 13.76 3.76
C PRO A 78 -3.03 13.27 5.19
N LYS A 79 -4.15 13.64 5.78
CA LYS A 79 -4.53 13.19 7.14
C LYS A 79 -4.79 11.68 7.16
N VAL A 80 -5.54 11.16 6.18
CA VAL A 80 -5.88 9.73 6.08
C VAL A 80 -4.62 8.92 5.79
N ARG A 81 -3.76 9.39 4.89
CA ARG A 81 -2.46 8.77 4.57
C ARG A 81 -1.63 8.50 5.83
N ARG A 82 -1.54 9.50 6.73
CA ARG A 82 -0.83 9.35 8.01
C ARG A 82 -1.50 8.35 8.95
N GLN A 83 -2.83 8.33 8.99
CA GLN A 83 -3.58 7.35 9.80
C GLN A 83 -3.38 5.92 9.27
N VAL A 84 -3.44 5.73 7.95
CA VAL A 84 -3.16 4.43 7.32
C VAL A 84 -1.73 3.96 7.61
N PHE A 85 -0.77 4.88 7.56
CA PHE A 85 0.62 4.55 7.89
C PHE A 85 0.78 4.12 9.36
N ALA A 86 0.09 4.80 10.28
CA ALA A 86 0.04 4.43 11.69
C ALA A 86 -0.59 3.03 11.89
N GLU A 87 -1.67 2.72 11.16
CA GLU A 87 -2.29 1.38 11.19
C GLU A 87 -1.34 0.30 10.67
N CYS A 88 -0.62 0.57 9.58
CA CYS A 88 0.42 -0.36 9.09
C CYS A 88 1.45 -0.65 10.19
N ALA A 89 1.95 0.40 10.84
CA ALA A 89 2.91 0.25 11.93
C ALA A 89 2.34 -0.51 13.13
N ARG A 90 1.06 -0.30 13.49
CA ARG A 90 0.38 -1.02 14.57
C ARG A 90 0.27 -2.52 14.27
N LEU A 91 -0.12 -2.85 13.06
CA LEU A 91 -0.40 -4.23 12.63
C LEU A 91 0.86 -5.07 12.46
N LEU A 92 1.98 -4.46 12.10
CA LEU A 92 3.22 -5.20 11.90
C LEU A 92 3.74 -5.79 13.21
N LYS A 93 4.18 -7.03 13.17
CA LYS A 93 4.98 -7.67 14.24
C LYS A 93 6.37 -7.03 14.30
N PRO A 94 7.08 -7.12 15.44
CA PRO A 94 8.53 -6.89 15.46
C PRO A 94 9.21 -7.76 14.38
N GLY A 95 10.12 -7.16 13.61
CA GLY A 95 10.73 -7.79 12.43
C GLY A 95 9.86 -7.82 11.17
N GLY A 96 8.63 -7.33 11.24
CA GLY A 96 7.71 -7.25 10.10
C GLY A 96 8.07 -6.12 9.13
N ARG A 97 7.49 -6.16 7.93
CA ARG A 97 7.83 -5.28 6.80
C ARG A 97 6.61 -4.63 6.17
N LEU A 98 6.70 -3.31 5.93
CA LEU A 98 5.79 -2.57 5.07
C LEU A 98 6.45 -2.35 3.70
N VAL A 99 5.73 -2.65 2.64
CA VAL A 99 6.15 -2.35 1.25
C VAL A 99 5.06 -1.52 0.59
N LEU A 100 5.39 -0.31 0.21
CA LEU A 100 4.53 0.56 -0.58
C LEU A 100 5.04 0.58 -2.01
N VAL A 101 4.17 0.32 -2.96
CA VAL A 101 4.39 0.50 -4.39
C VAL A 101 3.43 1.58 -4.86
N ASP A 102 3.97 2.73 -5.25
CA ASP A 102 3.12 3.85 -5.64
C ASP A 102 3.81 4.72 -6.69
N SER A 103 3.20 5.81 -7.13
CA SER A 103 3.78 6.72 -8.10
C SER A 103 5.14 7.28 -7.63
N PHE A 104 5.92 7.79 -8.59
CA PHE A 104 7.10 8.59 -8.27
C PHE A 104 6.74 9.78 -7.38
N GLN A 105 7.72 10.21 -6.59
CA GLN A 105 7.67 11.47 -5.85
C GLN A 105 8.60 12.49 -6.50
N ARG A 106 8.50 13.73 -6.04
CA ARG A 106 9.37 14.80 -6.51
C ARG A 106 10.85 14.46 -6.25
N GLY A 107 11.67 14.65 -7.25
CA GLY A 107 13.10 14.37 -7.20
C GLY A 107 13.51 12.93 -7.50
N ASP A 108 12.57 12.00 -7.61
CA ASP A 108 12.90 10.59 -7.92
C ASP A 108 13.43 10.45 -9.37
N GLN A 109 12.84 11.21 -10.32
CA GLN A 109 13.17 11.15 -11.74
C GLN A 109 13.06 12.56 -12.35
N PRO A 110 14.18 13.29 -12.52
CA PRO A 110 14.15 14.67 -13.02
C PRO A 110 13.43 14.84 -14.38
N ASP A 111 13.53 13.86 -15.27
CA ASP A 111 12.90 13.90 -16.58
C ASP A 111 11.36 13.83 -16.56
N TYR A 112 10.77 13.47 -15.44
CA TYR A 112 9.33 13.31 -15.26
C TYR A 112 8.68 14.37 -14.34
N GLU A 113 9.42 15.37 -13.87
CA GLU A 113 8.88 16.40 -12.96
C GLU A 113 7.69 17.14 -13.56
N ASP A 114 7.77 17.59 -14.82
CA ASP A 114 6.68 18.23 -15.53
C ASP A 114 5.45 17.32 -15.67
N MET A 115 5.67 16.03 -15.85
CA MET A 115 4.60 15.04 -15.93
C MET A 115 3.90 14.90 -14.57
N LEU A 116 4.65 14.80 -13.48
CA LEU A 116 4.09 14.70 -12.12
C LEU A 116 3.22 15.92 -11.79
N GLU A 117 3.63 17.12 -12.17
CA GLU A 117 2.86 18.35 -11.93
C GLU A 117 1.58 18.44 -12.76
N ARG A 118 1.59 17.91 -13.98
CA ARG A 118 0.44 17.94 -14.90
C ARG A 118 -0.51 16.76 -14.70
N PHE A 119 -0.07 15.68 -14.09
CA PHE A 119 -0.85 14.45 -13.94
C PHE A 119 -2.24 14.71 -13.31
N PRO A 120 -2.39 15.45 -12.20
CA PRO A 120 -3.69 15.73 -11.60
C PRO A 120 -4.64 16.57 -12.46
N GLN A 121 -4.09 17.29 -13.47
CA GLN A 121 -4.91 18.09 -14.38
C GLN A 121 -5.58 17.22 -15.45
N SER A 122 -4.96 16.09 -15.78
CA SER A 122 -5.45 15.15 -16.79
C SER A 122 -6.27 14.00 -16.18
N PHE A 123 -6.01 13.67 -14.92
CA PHE A 123 -6.66 12.63 -14.17
C PHE A 123 -7.24 13.22 -12.89
N HIS A 124 -8.40 12.75 -12.45
CA HIS A 124 -9.06 13.28 -11.26
C HIS A 124 -8.38 12.76 -9.98
N GLU A 125 -7.20 13.33 -9.67
CA GLU A 125 -6.33 12.93 -8.57
C GLU A 125 -6.08 14.09 -7.59
N PRO A 126 -7.07 14.43 -6.75
CA PRO A 126 -7.02 15.66 -5.95
C PRO A 126 -5.92 15.68 -4.89
N TYR A 127 -5.41 14.53 -4.50
CA TYR A 127 -4.40 14.41 -3.44
C TYR A 127 -2.99 14.10 -3.95
N PHE A 128 -2.83 13.92 -5.26
CA PHE A 128 -1.58 13.53 -5.89
C PHE A 128 -0.44 14.52 -5.61
N LEU A 129 -0.69 15.83 -5.75
CA LEU A 129 0.35 16.85 -5.47
C LEU A 129 0.85 16.79 -4.01
N SER A 130 -0.05 16.51 -3.05
CA SER A 130 0.34 16.35 -1.66
C SER A 130 1.06 15.01 -1.40
N TYR A 131 0.86 14.02 -2.27
CA TYR A 131 1.54 12.73 -2.21
C TYR A 131 3.00 12.86 -2.69
N ILE A 132 3.24 13.54 -3.80
CA ILE A 132 4.60 13.66 -4.35
C ILE A 132 5.53 14.47 -3.45
N GLU A 133 4.98 15.26 -2.51
CA GLU A 133 5.73 16.05 -1.52
C GLU A 133 5.84 15.35 -0.14
N GLU A 134 5.19 14.19 0.07
CA GLU A 134 5.18 13.54 1.39
C GLU A 134 6.55 12.93 1.71
N ASP A 135 7.09 13.26 2.89
CA ASP A 135 8.32 12.64 3.42
C ASP A 135 7.98 11.31 4.11
N PHE A 136 7.87 10.23 3.33
CA PHE A 136 7.59 8.89 3.85
C PHE A 136 8.65 8.38 4.84
N PRO A 137 9.95 8.61 4.65
CA PRO A 137 10.96 8.30 5.67
C PRO A 137 10.72 9.00 7.01
N ALA A 138 10.34 10.29 7.00
CA ALA A 138 10.00 11.00 8.23
C ALA A 138 8.72 10.46 8.87
N LEU A 139 7.71 10.16 8.06
CA LEU A 139 6.46 9.55 8.50
C LEU A 139 6.72 8.17 9.14
N ALA A 140 7.58 7.36 8.54
CA ALA A 140 7.98 6.05 9.06
C ALA A 140 8.63 6.18 10.46
N ARG A 141 9.59 7.10 10.60
CA ARG A 141 10.26 7.37 11.90
C ARG A 141 9.26 7.78 12.98
N ALA A 142 8.27 8.60 12.63
CA ALA A 142 7.25 9.05 13.58
C ALA A 142 6.37 7.90 14.13
N HIS A 143 6.31 6.78 13.41
CA HIS A 143 5.54 5.59 13.79
C HIS A 143 6.43 4.38 14.14
N GLY A 144 7.71 4.59 14.40
CA GLY A 144 8.64 3.54 14.83
C GLY A 144 9.04 2.55 13.73
N LEU A 145 8.87 2.93 12.46
CA LEU A 145 9.37 2.15 11.33
C LEU A 145 10.70 2.71 10.82
N ILE A 146 11.54 1.85 10.30
CA ILE A 146 12.84 2.18 9.73
C ILE A 146 12.74 2.08 8.20
N HIS A 147 12.93 3.20 7.52
CA HIS A 147 13.07 3.20 6.06
C HIS A 147 14.36 2.46 5.68
N ARG A 148 14.27 1.53 4.74
CA ARG A 148 15.39 0.69 4.30
C ARG A 148 15.92 1.08 2.94
N ARG A 149 15.02 1.24 1.99
CA ARG A 149 15.39 1.57 0.61
C ARG A 149 14.19 2.04 -0.19
N ASP A 150 14.49 2.70 -1.28
CA ASP A 150 13.60 2.96 -2.40
C ASP A 150 14.16 2.28 -3.64
N ASP A 151 13.30 1.67 -4.43
CA ASP A 151 13.61 1.15 -5.76
C ASP A 151 12.65 1.83 -6.76
N LEU A 152 13.13 2.15 -7.95
CA LEU A 152 12.31 2.70 -9.02
C LEU A 152 12.10 1.66 -10.11
N ALA A 153 10.86 1.44 -10.51
CA ALA A 153 10.49 0.49 -11.54
C ALA A 153 9.35 1.05 -12.40
N PHE A 154 9.62 1.27 -13.69
CA PHE A 154 8.68 1.94 -14.59
C PHE A 154 8.31 3.33 -14.08
N PHE A 155 7.02 3.58 -13.82
CA PHE A 155 6.50 4.82 -13.22
C PHE A 155 6.15 4.65 -11.74
N ALA A 156 6.71 3.64 -11.09
CA ALA A 156 6.44 3.34 -9.70
C ALA A 156 7.70 3.44 -8.84
N LYS A 157 7.51 3.92 -7.62
CA LYS A 157 8.46 3.88 -6.51
C LYS A 157 8.06 2.77 -5.55
N ILE A 158 9.03 1.93 -5.20
CA ILE A 158 8.87 0.86 -4.22
C ILE A 158 9.60 1.30 -2.96
N MET A 159 8.87 1.58 -1.91
CA MET A 159 9.41 2.00 -0.61
C MET A 159 9.33 0.85 0.40
N VAL A 160 10.43 0.54 1.05
CA VAL A 160 10.52 -0.57 2.01
C VAL A 160 10.84 -0.05 3.41
N PHE A 161 10.01 -0.46 4.38
CA PHE A 161 10.14 -0.09 5.79
C PHE A 161 10.09 -1.34 6.66
N ASP A 162 10.93 -1.41 7.69
CA ASP A 162 10.92 -2.49 8.67
C ASP A 162 10.48 -1.98 10.04
N LYS A 163 9.73 -2.81 10.75
CA LYS A 163 9.47 -2.64 12.17
C LYS A 163 10.57 -3.35 12.98
N PRO A 164 11.35 -2.62 13.80
CA PRO A 164 12.40 -3.22 14.61
C PRO A 164 11.87 -4.22 15.66
#